data_ec270df3880676f66e2a272e0dad7559
#
_entry.id   ec270df3880676f66e2a272e0dad7559
#
_cell.length_a   1.000
_cell.length_b   1.000
_cell.length_c   1.000
_cell.angle_alpha   90.00
_cell.angle_beta   90.00
_cell.angle_gamma   90.00
#
_symmetry.space_group_name_H-M   'P 1'
#
loop_
_entity.id
_entity.type
_entity.pdbx_description
1 polymer ?
#
loop_
_entity_poly.entity_id
_entity_poly.type
_entity_poly.pdbx_seq_one_letter_code
_entity_poly.pdbx_strand_id
1 'polypeptide(L)'
;MLNILQASLQQYVNHEFPEVQTGFRKGRGIRGQIANIRCIIKKTREFQKHIYFCLIDYAKAFDGMDHNKLWKILKVMGIPDHLTCLLRNLYAGQEATVRTEHGTTDLFQVAKGVLQGCILSPCLFSLYARYIMRNAGLDEAQAGIKIAGRDINNLR
;
A
#
# COMPACT_ATOMS: atom_id res chain seq x y z
N MET A 1 -21.79 -6.34 -1.63
CA MET A 1 -20.85 -6.63 -2.73
C MET A 1 -19.43 -6.24 -2.41
N LEU A 2 -19.11 -4.98 -2.10
CA LEU A 2 -17.73 -4.51 -1.80
C LEU A 2 -17.06 -5.27 -0.65
N ASN A 3 -17.78 -5.60 0.43
CA ASN A 3 -17.25 -6.37 1.55
C ASN A 3 -16.80 -7.78 1.14
N ILE A 4 -17.50 -8.42 0.20
CA ILE A 4 -17.15 -9.75 -0.31
C ILE A 4 -15.86 -9.65 -1.14
N LEU A 5 -15.77 -8.65 -2.03
CA LEU A 5 -14.55 -8.38 -2.80
C LEU A 5 -13.36 -8.07 -1.89
N GLN A 6 -13.58 -7.26 -0.85
CA GLN A 6 -12.53 -6.97 0.13
C GLN A 6 -12.07 -8.24 0.84
N ALA A 7 -12.99 -9.07 1.32
CA ALA A 7 -12.65 -10.31 2.02
C ALA A 7 -11.85 -11.26 1.12
N SER A 8 -12.24 -11.37 -0.16
CA SER A 8 -11.51 -12.17 -1.15
C SER A 8 -10.11 -11.62 -1.42
N LEU A 9 -9.97 -10.30 -1.62
CA LEU A 9 -8.67 -9.68 -1.83
C LEU A 9 -7.77 -9.77 -0.59
N GLN A 10 -8.36 -9.67 0.61
CA GLN A 10 -7.60 -9.67 1.86
C GLN A 10 -6.83 -10.99 2.08
N GLN A 11 -7.31 -12.11 1.54
CA GLN A 11 -6.60 -13.38 1.60
C GLN A 11 -5.26 -13.30 0.85
N TYR A 12 -5.27 -12.73 -0.36
CA TYR A 12 -4.06 -12.53 -1.16
C TYR A 12 -3.13 -11.47 -0.55
N VAL A 13 -3.70 -10.37 -0.07
CA VAL A 13 -2.95 -9.33 0.65
C VAL A 13 -2.20 -9.91 1.84
N ASN A 14 -2.86 -10.72 2.66
CA ASN A 14 -2.23 -11.32 3.83
C ASN A 14 -1.10 -12.29 3.46
N HIS A 15 -1.20 -12.99 2.34
CA HIS A 15 -0.16 -13.89 1.84
C HIS A 15 1.05 -13.11 1.31
N GLU A 16 0.82 -12.03 0.57
CA GLU A 16 1.87 -11.25 -0.08
C GLU A 16 2.63 -10.30 0.85
N PHE A 17 2.06 -9.98 2.02
CA PHE A 17 2.68 -8.98 2.90
C PHE A 17 3.60 -9.59 3.94
N PRO A 18 4.84 -9.08 4.03
CA PRO A 18 5.74 -9.45 5.10
C PRO A 18 5.18 -8.99 6.47
N GLU A 19 5.64 -9.63 7.53
CA GLU A 19 5.23 -9.29 8.90
C GLU A 19 5.52 -7.84 9.30
N VAL A 20 6.50 -7.21 8.68
CA VAL A 20 6.92 -5.83 8.96
C VAL A 20 5.91 -4.79 8.49
N GLN A 21 5.05 -5.11 7.53
CA GLN A 21 4.04 -4.17 7.05
C GLN A 21 2.90 -4.02 8.06
N THR A 22 2.63 -2.79 8.50
CA THR A 22 1.58 -2.47 9.46
C THR A 22 0.48 -1.59 8.86
N GLY A 23 0.75 -0.88 7.79
CA GLY A 23 -0.22 -0.02 7.12
C GLY A 23 -1.45 -0.80 6.64
N PHE A 24 -2.63 -0.31 7.00
CA PHE A 24 -3.94 -0.89 6.63
C PHE A 24 -4.13 -2.37 7.01
N ARG A 25 -3.43 -2.85 8.05
CA ARG A 25 -3.60 -4.21 8.58
C ARG A 25 -4.35 -4.19 9.90
N LYS A 26 -5.34 -5.10 10.03
CA LYS A 26 -6.11 -5.28 11.27
C LYS A 26 -5.17 -5.68 12.43
N GLY A 27 -5.31 -5.01 13.57
CA GLY A 27 -4.52 -5.28 14.78
C GLY A 27 -3.10 -4.71 14.76
N ARG A 28 -2.69 -4.02 13.70
CA ARG A 28 -1.38 -3.35 13.60
C ARG A 28 -1.58 -1.84 13.45
N GLY A 29 -0.72 -1.06 14.07
CA GLY A 29 -0.86 0.39 14.07
C GLY A 29 0.46 1.14 14.15
N ILE A 30 0.40 2.43 13.92
CA ILE A 30 1.52 3.37 13.93
C ILE A 30 2.35 3.29 15.22
N ARG A 31 1.70 3.06 16.38
CA ARG A 31 2.40 2.96 17.67
C ARG A 31 3.45 1.84 17.68
N GLY A 32 3.16 0.70 17.05
CA GLY A 32 4.12 -0.40 16.91
C GLY A 32 5.34 0.00 16.09
N GLN A 33 5.15 0.73 14.99
CA GLN A 33 6.26 1.20 14.14
C GLN A 33 7.11 2.25 14.85
N ILE A 34 6.49 3.16 15.60
CA ILE A 34 7.23 4.12 16.44
C ILE A 34 8.10 3.38 17.48
N ALA A 35 7.55 2.35 18.11
CA ALA A 35 8.30 1.53 19.07
C ALA A 35 9.48 0.81 18.40
N ASN A 36 9.28 0.25 17.20
CA ASN A 36 10.33 -0.38 16.41
C ASN A 36 11.45 0.60 16.07
N ILE A 37 11.13 1.80 15.58
CA ILE A 37 12.13 2.84 15.28
C ILE A 37 12.91 3.23 16.54
N ARG A 38 12.22 3.44 17.65
CA ARG A 38 12.87 3.76 18.93
C ARG A 38 13.81 2.64 19.40
N CYS A 39 13.39 1.38 19.23
CA CYS A 39 14.21 0.22 19.56
C CYS A 39 15.47 0.16 18.69
N ILE A 40 15.35 0.41 17.38
CA ILE A 40 16.46 0.48 16.44
C ILE A 40 17.44 1.58 16.87
N ILE A 41 16.95 2.80 17.10
CA ILE A 41 17.79 3.94 17.54
C ILE A 41 18.52 3.61 18.84
N LYS A 42 17.84 3.01 19.82
CA LYS A 42 18.44 2.62 21.10
C LYS A 42 19.56 1.60 20.87
N LYS A 43 19.29 0.55 20.11
CA LYS A 43 20.27 -0.50 19.81
C LYS A 43 21.49 0.03 19.05
N THR A 44 21.32 0.90 18.07
CA THR A 44 22.43 1.48 17.32
C THR A 44 23.32 2.34 18.22
N ARG A 45 22.74 3.08 19.17
CA ARG A 45 23.50 3.85 20.17
C ARG A 45 24.27 2.93 21.12
N GLU A 46 23.64 1.86 21.62
CA GLU A 46 24.30 0.88 22.51
C GLU A 46 25.53 0.24 21.85
N PHE A 47 25.43 -0.07 20.55
CA PHE A 47 26.52 -0.71 19.79
C PHE A 47 27.39 0.27 19.00
N GLN A 48 27.23 1.59 19.20
CA GLN A 48 27.97 2.66 18.51
C GLN A 48 27.99 2.48 16.97
N LYS A 49 26.86 2.00 16.39
CA LYS A 49 26.73 1.82 14.95
C LYS A 49 26.01 3.00 14.33
N HIS A 50 26.49 3.44 13.16
CA HIS A 50 25.77 4.43 12.35
C HIS A 50 24.58 3.77 11.66
N ILE A 51 23.45 4.47 11.64
CA ILE A 51 22.25 4.08 10.91
C ILE A 51 21.74 5.26 10.10
N TYR A 52 21.26 4.98 8.90
CA TYR A 52 20.65 5.95 8.00
C TYR A 52 19.21 5.56 7.79
N PHE A 53 18.30 6.52 7.92
CA PHE A 53 16.87 6.33 7.62
C PHE A 53 16.53 7.01 6.31
N CYS A 54 15.88 6.28 5.41
CA CYS A 54 15.23 6.83 4.23
C CYS A 54 13.72 6.79 4.47
N LEU A 55 13.09 7.95 4.47
CA LEU A 55 11.64 8.09 4.60
C LEU A 55 11.05 8.37 3.23
N ILE A 56 10.15 7.49 2.79
CA ILE A 56 9.49 7.60 1.49
C ILE A 56 8.02 7.96 1.72
N ASP A 57 7.62 9.12 1.24
CA ASP A 57 6.23 9.57 1.26
C ASP A 57 5.67 9.61 -0.17
N TYR A 58 4.46 9.10 -0.35
CA TYR A 58 3.80 9.07 -1.64
C TYR A 58 2.95 10.33 -1.82
N ALA A 59 3.36 11.20 -2.71
CA ALA A 59 2.54 12.32 -3.13
C ALA A 59 1.24 11.80 -3.80
N LYS A 60 0.08 12.18 -3.26
CA LYS A 60 -1.23 11.79 -3.79
C LYS A 60 -1.38 10.27 -3.98
N ALA A 61 -1.06 9.50 -2.94
CA ALA A 61 -0.97 8.04 -2.96
C ALA A 61 -2.16 7.36 -3.67
N PHE A 62 -3.40 7.73 -3.34
CA PHE A 62 -4.60 7.16 -3.93
C PHE A 62 -4.94 7.76 -5.30
N ASP A 63 -4.74 9.06 -5.49
CA ASP A 63 -5.12 9.77 -6.72
C ASP A 63 -4.16 9.49 -7.88
N GLY A 64 -2.89 9.17 -7.56
CA GLY A 64 -1.84 8.92 -8.54
C GLY A 64 -1.85 7.52 -9.16
N MET A 65 -2.75 6.63 -8.75
CA MET A 65 -2.76 5.24 -9.15
C MET A 65 -3.31 5.07 -10.57
N ASP A 66 -2.46 4.60 -11.50
CA ASP A 66 -2.86 4.29 -12.87
C ASP A 66 -3.61 2.95 -12.93
N HIS A 67 -4.84 2.96 -13.43
CA HIS A 67 -5.70 1.77 -13.50
C HIS A 67 -5.07 0.67 -14.36
N ASN A 68 -4.48 0.99 -15.52
CA ASN A 68 -3.90 -0.02 -16.40
C ASN A 68 -2.69 -0.70 -15.76
N LYS A 69 -1.88 0.07 -15.02
CA LYS A 69 -0.76 -0.48 -14.24
C LYS A 69 -1.29 -1.31 -13.07
N LEU A 70 -2.34 -0.85 -12.39
CA LEU A 70 -2.94 -1.58 -11.28
C LEU A 70 -3.39 -2.99 -11.72
N TRP A 71 -4.12 -3.10 -12.83
CA TRP A 71 -4.59 -4.41 -13.33
C TRP A 71 -3.45 -5.36 -13.68
N LYS A 72 -2.38 -4.84 -14.28
CA LYS A 72 -1.16 -5.63 -14.56
C LYS A 72 -0.50 -6.10 -13.26
N ILE A 73 -0.39 -5.22 -12.28
CA ILE A 73 0.20 -5.52 -10.97
C ILE A 73 -0.60 -6.61 -10.26
N LEU A 74 -1.92 -6.49 -10.20
CA LEU A 74 -2.77 -7.51 -9.57
C LEU A 74 -2.56 -8.89 -10.19
N LYS A 75 -2.45 -8.95 -11.52
CA LYS A 75 -2.16 -10.19 -12.24
C LYS A 75 -0.79 -10.77 -11.90
N VAL A 76 0.25 -9.94 -11.88
CA VAL A 76 1.62 -10.35 -11.50
C VAL A 76 1.67 -10.84 -10.05
N MET A 77 0.88 -10.26 -9.17
CA MET A 77 0.76 -10.67 -7.76
C MET A 77 -0.16 -11.87 -7.54
N GLY A 78 -0.58 -12.57 -8.60
CA GLY A 78 -1.35 -13.80 -8.50
C GLY A 78 -2.82 -13.61 -8.12
N ILE A 79 -3.36 -12.40 -8.23
CA ILE A 79 -4.80 -12.18 -8.04
C ILE A 79 -5.55 -12.81 -9.22
N PRO A 80 -6.55 -13.67 -8.97
CA PRO A 80 -7.28 -14.35 -10.02
C PRO A 80 -7.95 -13.40 -11.03
N ASP A 81 -7.97 -13.80 -12.29
CA ASP A 81 -8.50 -12.98 -13.38
C ASP A 81 -9.97 -12.59 -13.17
N HIS A 82 -10.79 -13.45 -12.56
CA HIS A 82 -12.19 -13.12 -12.27
C HIS A 82 -12.32 -11.96 -11.25
N LEU A 83 -11.49 -11.92 -10.21
CA LEU A 83 -11.49 -10.82 -9.24
C LEU A 83 -10.96 -9.53 -9.88
N THR A 84 -9.89 -9.63 -10.67
CA THR A 84 -9.35 -8.48 -11.41
C THR A 84 -10.36 -7.92 -12.39
N CYS A 85 -11.12 -8.79 -13.07
CA CYS A 85 -12.20 -8.38 -13.99
C CYS A 85 -13.33 -7.64 -13.25
N LEU A 86 -13.78 -8.16 -12.10
CA LEU A 86 -14.80 -7.50 -11.28
C LEU A 86 -14.35 -6.12 -10.81
N LEU A 87 -13.09 -6.00 -10.35
CA LEU A 87 -12.52 -4.72 -9.95
C LEU A 87 -12.44 -3.75 -11.14
N ARG A 88 -11.98 -4.23 -12.29
CA ARG A 88 -11.89 -3.43 -13.50
C ARG A 88 -13.25 -2.88 -13.93
N ASN A 89 -14.30 -3.72 -13.88
CA ASN A 89 -15.67 -3.29 -14.18
C ASN A 89 -16.20 -2.29 -13.15
N LEU A 90 -15.82 -2.42 -11.88
CA LEU A 90 -16.19 -1.47 -10.84
C LEU A 90 -15.60 -0.06 -11.08
N TYR A 91 -14.39 0.00 -11.64
CA TYR A 91 -13.69 1.27 -11.93
C TYR A 91 -13.93 1.77 -13.38
N ALA A 92 -14.51 0.93 -14.24
CA ALA A 92 -14.81 1.31 -15.63
C ALA A 92 -15.95 2.33 -15.68
N GLY A 93 -15.75 3.40 -16.42
CA GLY A 93 -16.78 4.42 -16.65
C GLY A 93 -17.20 5.19 -15.41
N GLN A 94 -16.36 5.25 -14.38
CA GLN A 94 -16.66 6.09 -13.22
C GLN A 94 -16.63 7.57 -13.60
N GLU A 95 -17.70 8.25 -13.24
CA GLU A 95 -17.87 9.69 -13.44
C GLU A 95 -17.98 10.39 -12.10
N ALA A 96 -17.52 11.63 -12.05
CA ALA A 96 -17.59 12.47 -10.86
C ALA A 96 -18.04 13.87 -11.21
N THR A 97 -18.61 14.55 -10.21
CA THR A 97 -18.87 15.99 -10.22
C THR A 97 -18.31 16.61 -8.96
N VAL A 98 -17.94 17.86 -9.02
CA VAL A 98 -17.49 18.62 -7.85
C VAL A 98 -18.55 19.68 -7.52
N ARG A 99 -19.00 19.66 -6.28
CA ARG A 99 -19.90 20.71 -5.77
C ARG A 99 -19.07 21.85 -5.22
N THR A 100 -19.26 23.03 -5.76
CA THR A 100 -18.62 24.28 -5.33
C THR A 100 -19.67 25.24 -4.77
N GLU A 101 -19.22 26.34 -4.20
CA GLU A 101 -20.12 27.43 -3.78
C GLU A 101 -20.90 28.05 -4.94
N HIS A 102 -20.37 27.93 -6.18
CA HIS A 102 -20.97 28.49 -7.39
C HIS A 102 -21.83 27.50 -8.17
N GLY A 103 -22.01 26.28 -7.66
CA GLY A 103 -22.78 25.20 -8.31
C GLY A 103 -22.03 23.90 -8.44
N THR A 104 -22.54 23.01 -9.28
CA THR A 104 -21.95 21.70 -9.55
C THR A 104 -21.27 21.73 -10.91
N THR A 105 -20.07 21.17 -11.01
CA THR A 105 -19.35 21.05 -12.29
C THR A 105 -20.07 20.07 -13.23
N ASP A 106 -19.72 20.11 -14.51
CA ASP A 106 -20.10 19.05 -15.46
C ASP A 106 -19.51 17.70 -15.02
N LEU A 107 -20.14 16.62 -15.48
CA LEU A 107 -19.66 15.25 -15.29
C LEU A 107 -18.31 15.08 -16.00
N PHE A 108 -17.34 14.53 -15.30
CA PHE A 108 -16.04 14.16 -15.89
C PHE A 108 -15.67 12.73 -15.52
N GLN A 109 -14.99 12.05 -16.41
CA GLN A 109 -14.55 10.67 -16.19
C GLN A 109 -13.34 10.58 -15.28
N VAL A 110 -13.37 9.63 -14.33
CA VAL A 110 -12.24 9.33 -13.43
C VAL A 110 -11.36 8.28 -14.11
N ALA A 111 -10.26 8.75 -14.74
CA ALA A 111 -9.36 7.88 -15.50
C ALA A 111 -8.23 7.25 -14.65
N LYS A 112 -8.04 7.70 -13.41
CA LYS A 112 -6.97 7.24 -12.51
C LYS A 112 -7.38 7.42 -11.06
N GLY A 113 -6.65 6.77 -10.18
CA GLY A 113 -6.86 6.85 -8.73
C GLY A 113 -7.85 5.81 -8.22
N VAL A 114 -7.91 5.70 -6.90
CA VAL A 114 -8.89 4.89 -6.17
C VAL A 114 -9.66 5.76 -5.21
N LEU A 115 -10.92 5.45 -5.00
CA LEU A 115 -11.85 6.27 -4.22
C LEU A 115 -11.40 6.35 -2.75
N GLN A 116 -11.16 7.55 -2.26
CA GLN A 116 -10.93 7.80 -0.84
C GLN A 116 -12.21 7.47 -0.06
N GLY A 117 -12.07 6.72 1.05
CA GLY A 117 -13.21 6.22 1.83
C GLY A 117 -13.81 4.89 1.34
N CYS A 118 -13.41 4.38 0.17
CA CYS A 118 -13.80 3.04 -0.25
C CYS A 118 -13.01 1.98 0.50
N ILE A 119 -13.68 0.93 0.95
CA ILE A 119 -13.06 -0.16 1.71
C ILE A 119 -12.02 -0.96 0.91
N LEU A 120 -12.08 -0.92 -0.43
CA LEU A 120 -11.12 -1.59 -1.32
C LEU A 120 -9.83 -0.79 -1.52
N SER A 121 -9.90 0.54 -1.43
CA SER A 121 -8.78 1.42 -1.79
C SER A 121 -7.52 1.18 -0.99
N PRO A 122 -7.55 0.97 0.33
CA PRO A 122 -6.35 0.65 1.10
C PRO A 122 -5.70 -0.66 0.66
N CYS A 123 -6.52 -1.67 0.33
CA CYS A 123 -6.04 -2.96 -0.12
C CYS A 123 -5.35 -2.87 -1.50
N LEU A 124 -5.99 -2.20 -2.45
CA LEU A 124 -5.45 -1.98 -3.79
C LEU A 124 -4.17 -1.15 -3.77
N PHE A 125 -4.16 -0.06 -2.98
CA PHE A 125 -2.96 0.75 -2.80
C PHE A 125 -1.82 -0.06 -2.19
N SER A 126 -2.09 -0.85 -1.17
CA SER A 126 -1.08 -1.65 -0.52
C SER A 126 -0.41 -2.66 -1.48
N LEU A 127 -1.20 -3.33 -2.34
CA LEU A 127 -0.68 -4.22 -3.38
C LEU A 127 0.16 -3.46 -4.41
N TYR A 128 -0.34 -2.31 -4.86
CA TYR A 128 0.36 -1.44 -5.81
C TYR A 128 1.70 -0.95 -5.25
N ALA A 129 1.70 -0.41 -4.03
CA ALA A 129 2.91 0.07 -3.36
C ALA A 129 3.91 -1.07 -3.11
N ARG A 130 3.44 -2.25 -2.71
CA ARG A 130 4.28 -3.44 -2.53
C ARG A 130 5.01 -3.81 -3.81
N TYR A 131 4.31 -3.85 -4.93
CA TYR A 131 4.90 -4.14 -6.22
C TYR A 131 5.99 -3.12 -6.59
N ILE A 132 5.71 -1.82 -6.41
CA ILE A 132 6.69 -0.75 -6.69
C ILE A 132 7.94 -0.93 -5.83
N MET A 133 7.77 -1.16 -4.52
CA MET A 133 8.90 -1.29 -3.60
C MET A 133 9.76 -2.52 -3.90
N ARG A 134 9.14 -3.66 -4.30
CA ARG A 134 9.89 -4.85 -4.77
C ARG A 134 10.72 -4.54 -6.00
N ASN A 135 10.14 -3.88 -7.00
CA ASN A 135 10.85 -3.55 -8.25
C ASN A 135 11.88 -2.41 -8.09
N ALA A 136 11.79 -1.63 -7.01
CA ALA A 136 12.80 -0.64 -6.67
C ALA A 136 14.07 -1.25 -6.01
N GLY A 137 14.09 -2.58 -5.79
CA GLY A 137 15.21 -3.28 -5.15
C GLY A 137 15.41 -2.94 -3.67
N LEU A 138 14.46 -2.25 -3.06
CA LEU A 138 14.57 -1.81 -1.66
C LEU A 138 14.36 -2.96 -0.66
N ASP A 139 13.79 -4.07 -1.09
CA ASP A 139 13.58 -5.25 -0.25
C ASP A 139 14.83 -6.14 -0.16
N GLU A 140 15.72 -6.07 -1.14
CA GLU A 140 16.91 -6.92 -1.27
C GLU A 140 18.17 -6.27 -0.67
N ALA A 141 18.06 -5.05 -0.14
CA ALA A 141 19.19 -4.40 0.51
C ALA A 141 19.63 -5.25 1.71
N GLN A 142 20.81 -5.86 1.60
CA GLN A 142 21.47 -6.60 2.71
C GLN A 142 21.88 -5.68 3.87
N ALA A 143 21.66 -4.40 3.75
CA ALA A 143 21.87 -3.39 4.78
C ALA A 143 20.69 -3.38 5.74
N GLY A 144 20.88 -3.88 6.94
CA GLY A 144 19.87 -3.91 8.00
C GLY A 144 20.48 -4.08 9.37
N ILE A 145 19.65 -3.96 10.40
CA ILE A 145 20.05 -4.21 11.79
C ILE A 145 19.37 -5.51 12.24
N LYS A 146 20.14 -6.39 12.85
CA LYS A 146 19.61 -7.59 13.50
C LYS A 146 19.00 -7.25 14.85
N ILE A 147 17.69 -7.46 14.98
CA ILE A 147 17.00 -7.39 16.28
C ILE A 147 16.36 -8.75 16.54
N ALA A 148 16.73 -9.37 17.65
CA ALA A 148 16.27 -10.70 18.04
C ALA A 148 16.44 -11.76 16.92
N GLY A 149 17.58 -11.72 16.19
CA GLY A 149 17.88 -12.66 15.11
C GLY A 149 17.21 -12.37 13.77
N ARG A 150 16.40 -11.33 13.66
CA ARG A 150 15.75 -10.90 12.42
C ARG A 150 16.43 -9.67 11.84
N ASP A 151 16.69 -9.67 10.55
CA ASP A 151 17.18 -8.50 9.83
C ASP A 151 16.01 -7.53 9.59
N ILE A 152 16.16 -6.30 10.06
CA ILE A 152 15.21 -5.22 9.80
C ILE A 152 15.86 -4.22 8.87
N ASN A 153 15.49 -4.26 7.62
CA ASN A 153 15.97 -3.38 6.56
C ASN A 153 14.89 -2.39 6.08
N ASN A 154 13.63 -2.69 6.32
CA ASN A 154 12.54 -1.77 6.02
C ASN A 154 11.40 -1.88 7.04
N LEU A 155 10.69 -0.76 7.25
CA LEU A 155 9.49 -0.64 8.08
C LEU A 155 8.37 0.00 7.22
N ARG A 156 7.25 -0.69 7.08
CA ARG A 156 6.11 -0.24 6.28
C ARG A 156 4.82 -0.27 7.07
#